data_a3bce321eb23d72ffde6475ab3460313
#
_entry.id   a3bce321eb23d72ffde6475ab3460313
#
_cell.length_a   1.000
_cell.length_b   1.000
_cell.length_c   1.000
_cell.angle_alpha   90.00
_cell.angle_beta   90.00
_cell.angle_gamma   90.00
#
_symmetry.space_group_name_H-M   'P 1'
#
loop_
_entity.id
_entity.type
_entity.pdbx_description
1 polymer ?
#
loop_
_entity_poly.entity_id
_entity_poly.type
_entity_poly.pdbx_seq_one_letter_code
_entity_poly.pdbx_strand_id
1 'polypeptide(L)'
;MKKKNLWVEIAIGISWSMLALWGVICFNSYILMNLPILSRMVLSIVLYLCMSIGPLLVMILVGDTLDDYLFSREKIGKQILIGIGIGIVMSLILTLPLFLTGHGEWSDNGHHYQFLWQFVYEIVYCVVAVAFTEEFIFRGFLYQKLYAIYDSQLAAILISSVAFGLFHIFGGSLVQVFMTGLIGLALCLVRSKVKNCTTLSLIIGHGLYDFLITVWVNVFL
;
A
#
# COMPACT_ATOMS: atom_id res chain seq x y z
N MET A 1 -9.74 -5.58 21.04
CA MET A 1 -8.63 -6.54 20.91
C MET A 1 -8.19 -7.07 22.28
N LYS A 2 -8.05 -8.40 22.45
CA LYS A 2 -7.54 -9.03 23.68
C LYS A 2 -6.00 -8.88 23.69
N LYS A 3 -5.42 -8.31 24.77
CA LYS A 3 -3.96 -8.04 24.87
C LYS A 3 -3.05 -9.28 24.90
N LYS A 4 -3.57 -10.50 24.96
CA LYS A 4 -2.76 -11.73 25.00
C LYS A 4 -2.21 -12.05 23.61
N ASN A 5 -0.90 -12.07 23.48
CA ASN A 5 -0.13 -12.51 22.31
C ASN A 5 -0.04 -11.53 21.11
N LEU A 6 -0.29 -10.24 21.27
CA LEU A 6 -0.22 -9.25 20.16
C LEU A 6 1.12 -9.28 19.40
N TRP A 7 2.24 -9.49 20.10
CA TRP A 7 3.55 -9.66 19.44
C TRP A 7 3.64 -10.92 18.58
N VAL A 8 3.03 -12.02 19.02
CA VAL A 8 2.98 -13.27 18.23
C VAL A 8 2.10 -13.05 16.99
N GLU A 9 0.98 -12.36 17.14
CA GLU A 9 0.09 -12.02 16.05
C GLU A 9 0.79 -11.16 15.00
N ILE A 10 1.52 -10.13 15.44
CA ILE A 10 2.37 -9.30 14.55
C ILE A 10 3.43 -10.16 13.87
N ALA A 11 4.15 -10.99 14.63
CA ALA A 11 5.20 -11.83 14.09
C ALA A 11 4.67 -12.77 12.99
N ILE A 12 3.54 -13.44 13.23
CA ILE A 12 2.93 -14.34 12.24
C ILE A 12 2.49 -13.55 10.99
N GLY A 13 1.72 -12.47 11.19
CA GLY A 13 1.19 -11.69 10.07
C GLY A 13 2.28 -11.08 9.21
N ILE A 14 3.25 -10.40 9.83
CA ILE A 14 4.34 -9.73 9.09
C ILE A 14 5.31 -10.73 8.47
N SER A 15 5.68 -11.82 9.18
CA SER A 15 6.55 -12.85 8.60
C SER A 15 5.91 -13.49 7.37
N TRP A 16 4.60 -13.76 7.40
CA TRP A 16 3.88 -14.23 6.20
C TRP A 16 3.99 -13.22 5.05
N SER A 17 3.69 -11.94 5.32
CA SER A 17 3.73 -10.90 4.28
C SER A 17 5.12 -10.78 3.66
N MET A 18 6.19 -10.87 4.45
CA MET A 18 7.57 -10.84 3.97
C MET A 18 7.92 -12.09 3.14
N LEU A 19 7.52 -13.28 3.58
CA LEU A 19 7.73 -14.52 2.82
C LEU A 19 6.95 -14.50 1.50
N ALA A 20 5.71 -14.02 1.52
CA ALA A 20 4.90 -13.89 0.31
C ALA A 20 5.50 -12.86 -0.66
N LEU A 21 5.99 -11.71 -0.17
CA LEU A 21 6.70 -10.73 -0.98
C LEU A 21 7.92 -11.35 -1.67
N TRP A 22 8.76 -12.06 -0.90
CA TRP A 22 9.92 -12.76 -1.46
C TRP A 22 9.49 -13.78 -2.52
N GLY A 23 8.43 -14.54 -2.25
CA GLY A 23 7.84 -15.48 -3.21
C GLY A 23 7.36 -14.79 -4.49
N VAL A 24 6.69 -13.63 -4.37
CA VAL A 24 6.25 -12.81 -5.52
C VAL A 24 7.45 -12.36 -6.35
N ILE A 25 8.51 -11.85 -5.72
CA ILE A 25 9.73 -11.42 -6.42
C ILE A 25 10.37 -12.59 -7.18
N CYS A 26 10.52 -13.74 -6.54
CA CYS A 26 11.05 -14.95 -7.21
C CYS A 26 10.14 -15.39 -8.36
N PHE A 27 8.83 -15.45 -8.17
CA PHE A 27 7.88 -15.85 -9.20
C PHE A 27 7.90 -14.90 -10.40
N ASN A 28 7.94 -13.61 -10.15
CA ASN A 28 8.04 -12.58 -11.19
C ASN A 28 9.33 -12.76 -12.02
N SER A 29 10.47 -12.95 -11.36
CA SER A 29 11.76 -13.05 -12.03
C SER A 29 11.91 -14.31 -12.90
N TYR A 30 11.34 -15.45 -12.48
CA TYR A 30 11.58 -16.73 -13.13
C TYR A 30 10.41 -17.23 -13.98
N ILE A 31 9.17 -16.89 -13.65
CA ILE A 31 7.98 -17.52 -14.23
C ILE A 31 7.07 -16.50 -14.92
N LEU A 32 6.71 -15.43 -14.23
CA LEU A 32 5.65 -14.51 -14.67
C LEU A 32 5.93 -13.93 -16.06
N MET A 33 7.17 -13.52 -16.32
CA MET A 33 7.56 -12.88 -17.58
C MET A 33 7.44 -13.80 -18.80
N ASN A 34 7.41 -15.12 -18.57
CA ASN A 34 7.26 -16.13 -19.64
C ASN A 34 5.78 -16.49 -19.92
N LEU A 35 4.83 -15.93 -19.18
CA LEU A 35 3.42 -16.23 -19.34
C LEU A 35 2.74 -15.27 -20.33
N PRO A 36 1.62 -15.69 -20.96
CA PRO A 36 0.78 -14.79 -21.74
C PRO A 36 0.30 -13.58 -20.93
N ILE A 37 0.11 -12.43 -21.59
CA ILE A 37 -0.18 -11.15 -20.95
C ILE A 37 -1.38 -11.20 -19.99
N LEU A 38 -2.47 -11.86 -20.40
CA LEU A 38 -3.67 -11.99 -19.55
C LEU A 38 -3.38 -12.77 -18.27
N SER A 39 -2.60 -13.86 -18.37
CA SER A 39 -2.18 -14.63 -17.20
C SER A 39 -1.30 -13.81 -16.28
N ARG A 40 -0.36 -13.01 -16.82
CA ARG A 40 0.46 -12.09 -16.04
C ARG A 40 -0.39 -11.10 -15.28
N MET A 41 -1.34 -10.45 -15.94
CA MET A 41 -2.23 -9.46 -15.33
C MET A 41 -3.02 -10.04 -14.15
N VAL A 42 -3.66 -11.20 -14.35
CA VAL A 42 -4.45 -11.84 -13.29
C VAL A 42 -3.56 -12.31 -12.14
N LEU A 43 -2.45 -12.99 -12.46
CA LEU A 43 -1.54 -13.52 -11.44
C LEU A 43 -0.86 -12.42 -10.64
N SER A 44 -0.50 -11.28 -11.24
CA SER A 44 0.07 -10.16 -10.51
C SER A 44 -0.88 -9.66 -9.41
N ILE A 45 -2.17 -9.51 -9.71
CA ILE A 45 -3.18 -9.15 -8.71
C ILE A 45 -3.26 -10.21 -7.61
N VAL A 46 -3.43 -11.48 -7.99
CA VAL A 46 -3.59 -12.59 -7.02
C VAL A 46 -2.37 -12.71 -6.11
N LEU A 47 -1.18 -12.70 -6.70
CA LEU A 47 0.08 -12.83 -5.95
C LEU A 47 0.28 -11.69 -4.96
N TYR A 48 -0.05 -10.46 -5.36
CA TYR A 48 0.04 -9.31 -4.46
C TYR A 48 -0.94 -9.45 -3.28
N LEU A 49 -2.17 -9.83 -3.55
CA LEU A 49 -3.19 -10.09 -2.52
C LEU A 49 -2.80 -11.22 -1.55
N CYS A 50 -2.01 -12.21 -2.00
CA CYS A 50 -1.51 -13.27 -1.14
C CYS A 50 -0.67 -12.76 0.05
N MET A 51 -0.04 -11.58 -0.06
CA MET A 51 0.70 -10.98 1.04
C MET A 51 -0.19 -10.62 2.24
N SER A 52 -1.47 -10.32 2.01
CA SER A 52 -2.43 -9.98 3.06
C SER A 52 -3.05 -11.21 3.75
N ILE A 53 -2.84 -12.43 3.24
CA ILE A 53 -3.46 -13.65 3.77
C ILE A 53 -3.07 -13.90 5.24
N GLY A 54 -1.79 -13.74 5.60
CA GLY A 54 -1.34 -13.95 6.98
C GLY A 54 -2.02 -13.02 7.98
N PRO A 55 -1.95 -11.69 7.80
CA PRO A 55 -2.70 -10.73 8.62
C PRO A 55 -4.21 -11.01 8.66
N LEU A 56 -4.82 -11.40 7.53
CA LEU A 56 -6.24 -11.74 7.45
C LEU A 56 -6.58 -13.01 8.25
N LEU A 57 -5.76 -14.05 8.16
CA LEU A 57 -5.94 -15.27 8.94
C LEU A 57 -5.78 -14.99 10.43
N VAL A 58 -4.78 -14.20 10.83
CA VAL A 58 -4.63 -13.78 12.23
C VAL A 58 -5.89 -13.04 12.69
N MET A 59 -6.37 -12.06 11.91
CA MET A 59 -7.60 -11.34 12.22
C MET A 59 -8.78 -12.29 12.51
N ILE A 60 -9.01 -13.26 11.62
CA ILE A 60 -10.11 -14.23 11.75
C ILE A 60 -9.92 -15.11 12.98
N LEU A 61 -8.72 -15.65 13.20
CA LEU A 61 -8.43 -16.59 14.30
C LEU A 61 -8.53 -15.95 15.69
N VAL A 62 -8.19 -14.65 15.81
CA VAL A 62 -8.31 -13.96 17.10
C VAL A 62 -9.68 -13.33 17.33
N GLY A 63 -10.55 -13.34 16.30
CA GLY A 63 -11.91 -12.81 16.34
C GLY A 63 -11.96 -11.28 16.25
N ASP A 64 -10.94 -10.64 15.65
CA ASP A 64 -10.97 -9.22 15.30
C ASP A 64 -11.84 -9.02 14.05
N THR A 65 -12.36 -7.81 13.90
CA THR A 65 -13.22 -7.41 12.78
C THR A 65 -12.53 -6.37 11.89
N LEU A 66 -13.07 -6.09 10.72
CA LEU A 66 -12.56 -5.03 9.86
C LEU A 66 -12.65 -3.64 10.52
N ASP A 67 -13.62 -3.42 11.40
CA ASP A 67 -13.76 -2.17 12.14
C ASP A 67 -12.57 -1.96 13.10
N ASP A 68 -12.02 -3.04 13.69
CA ASP A 68 -10.80 -2.99 14.51
C ASP A 68 -9.57 -2.51 13.72
N TYR A 69 -9.59 -2.68 12.39
CA TYR A 69 -8.56 -2.23 11.47
C TYR A 69 -8.94 -0.94 10.71
N LEU A 70 -9.86 -0.19 11.29
CA LEU A 70 -10.33 1.12 10.81
C LEU A 70 -10.95 1.09 9.38
N PHE A 71 -11.56 -0.02 9.02
CA PHE A 71 -12.56 -0.03 7.95
C PHE A 71 -13.90 0.39 8.55
N SER A 72 -14.61 1.28 7.89
CA SER A 72 -15.95 1.71 8.34
C SER A 72 -16.90 1.70 7.16
N ARG A 73 -18.12 1.27 7.41
CA ARG A 73 -19.22 1.34 6.42
C ARG A 73 -19.94 2.69 6.43
N GLU A 74 -19.62 3.54 7.42
CA GLU A 74 -20.25 4.85 7.52
C GLU A 74 -19.63 5.83 6.52
N LYS A 75 -20.49 6.65 5.91
CA LYS A 75 -20.08 7.77 5.06
C LYS A 75 -19.08 7.38 3.95
N ILE A 76 -19.26 6.22 3.32
CA ILE A 76 -18.36 5.68 2.28
C ILE A 76 -18.05 6.72 1.20
N GLY A 77 -19.05 7.48 0.72
CA GLY A 77 -18.82 8.55 -0.26
C GLY A 77 -17.81 9.62 0.21
N LYS A 78 -17.84 9.99 1.51
CA LYS A 78 -16.82 10.91 2.07
C LYS A 78 -15.45 10.27 2.15
N GLN A 79 -15.37 8.99 2.51
CA GLN A 79 -14.10 8.25 2.55
C GLN A 79 -13.46 8.19 1.15
N ILE A 80 -14.27 7.93 0.11
CA ILE A 80 -13.83 7.91 -1.29
C ILE A 80 -13.30 9.30 -1.70
N LEU A 81 -14.05 10.37 -1.44
CA LEU A 81 -13.63 11.74 -1.77
C LEU A 81 -12.35 12.15 -1.05
N ILE A 82 -12.20 11.76 0.23
CA ILE A 82 -10.97 12.00 0.98
C ILE A 82 -9.80 11.24 0.33
N GLY A 83 -10.00 9.97 -0.04
CA GLY A 83 -8.99 9.18 -0.73
C GLY A 83 -8.57 9.81 -2.06
N ILE A 84 -9.52 10.20 -2.90
CA ILE A 84 -9.22 10.90 -4.16
C ILE A 84 -8.41 12.18 -3.89
N GLY A 85 -8.80 12.98 -2.91
CA GLY A 85 -8.05 14.18 -2.51
C GLY A 85 -6.62 13.87 -2.07
N ILE A 86 -6.42 12.81 -1.27
CA ILE A 86 -5.09 12.34 -0.84
C ILE A 86 -4.23 12.00 -2.06
N GLY A 87 -4.72 11.15 -2.97
CA GLY A 87 -3.96 10.72 -4.14
C GLY A 87 -3.56 11.87 -5.06
N ILE A 88 -4.50 12.79 -5.34
CA ILE A 88 -4.22 13.99 -6.14
C ILE A 88 -3.17 14.87 -5.46
N VAL A 89 -3.34 15.19 -4.19
CA VAL A 89 -2.41 16.07 -3.46
C VAL A 89 -1.02 15.44 -3.37
N MET A 90 -0.92 14.16 -3.08
CA MET A 90 0.36 13.44 -3.08
C MET A 90 1.03 13.50 -4.44
N SER A 91 0.29 13.24 -5.52
CA SER A 91 0.82 13.28 -6.89
C SER A 91 1.33 14.68 -7.27
N LEU A 92 0.57 15.74 -6.93
CA LEU A 92 0.96 17.13 -7.23
C LEU A 92 2.17 17.60 -6.42
N ILE A 93 2.37 17.08 -5.20
CA ILE A 93 3.46 17.52 -4.31
C ILE A 93 4.71 16.66 -4.48
N LEU A 94 4.57 15.35 -4.64
CA LEU A 94 5.71 14.43 -4.62
C LEU A 94 6.21 14.07 -6.01
N THR A 95 5.33 13.96 -7.00
CA THR A 95 5.68 13.42 -8.32
C THR A 95 5.73 14.50 -9.40
N LEU A 96 4.70 15.34 -9.55
CA LEU A 96 4.65 16.35 -10.60
C LEU A 96 5.87 17.29 -10.59
N PRO A 97 6.41 17.77 -9.44
CA PRO A 97 7.60 18.60 -9.43
C PRO A 97 8.83 17.95 -10.08
N LEU A 98 8.99 16.62 -9.95
CA LEU A 98 10.11 15.89 -10.57
C LEU A 98 10.04 16.03 -12.10
N PHE A 99 8.86 15.86 -12.69
CA PHE A 99 8.68 16.01 -14.14
C PHE A 99 8.87 17.45 -14.60
N LEU A 100 8.36 18.43 -13.86
CA LEU A 100 8.49 19.86 -14.20
C LEU A 100 9.95 20.37 -14.09
N THR A 101 10.79 19.71 -13.27
CA THR A 101 12.21 20.05 -13.09
C THR A 101 13.16 19.21 -13.93
N GLY A 102 12.66 18.34 -14.81
CA GLY A 102 13.46 17.49 -15.67
C GLY A 102 14.08 16.26 -14.99
N HIS A 103 13.53 15.84 -13.84
CA HIS A 103 13.96 14.65 -13.09
C HIS A 103 12.88 13.55 -13.09
N GLY A 104 12.02 13.54 -14.10
CA GLY A 104 10.90 12.58 -14.21
C GLY A 104 11.35 11.12 -14.24
N GLU A 105 12.57 10.84 -14.74
CA GLU A 105 13.16 9.51 -14.77
C GLU A 105 13.31 8.88 -13.37
N TRP A 106 13.36 9.66 -12.29
CA TRP A 106 13.41 9.13 -10.92
C TRP A 106 12.11 8.48 -10.47
N SER A 107 11.01 8.82 -11.13
CA SER A 107 9.68 8.25 -10.89
C SER A 107 9.26 7.28 -12.00
N ASP A 108 10.11 7.04 -13.01
CA ASP A 108 9.80 6.11 -14.08
C ASP A 108 9.76 4.68 -13.54
N ASN A 109 8.57 4.10 -13.58
CA ASN A 109 8.31 2.71 -13.17
C ASN A 109 8.39 1.72 -14.35
N GLY A 110 8.79 2.19 -15.54
CA GLY A 110 8.87 1.39 -16.77
C GLY A 110 7.51 1.08 -17.42
N HIS A 111 6.42 1.69 -16.97
CA HIS A 111 5.07 1.46 -17.48
C HIS A 111 4.72 2.49 -18.57
N HIS A 112 5.32 2.35 -19.75
CA HIS A 112 5.00 3.16 -20.93
C HIS A 112 3.83 2.54 -21.70
N TYR A 113 2.63 3.11 -21.51
CA TYR A 113 1.38 2.58 -22.02
C TYR A 113 0.93 3.28 -23.30
N GLN A 114 0.35 2.51 -24.22
CA GLN A 114 -0.14 3.01 -25.52
C GLN A 114 -1.65 2.86 -25.66
N PHE A 115 -2.28 1.98 -24.87
CA PHE A 115 -3.69 1.66 -25.01
C PHE A 115 -4.46 1.94 -23.72
N LEU A 116 -5.68 2.44 -23.85
CA LEU A 116 -6.53 2.78 -22.71
C LEU A 116 -6.75 1.61 -21.73
N TRP A 117 -6.86 0.38 -22.23
CA TRP A 117 -7.05 -0.78 -21.37
C TRP A 117 -5.89 -1.03 -20.41
N GLN A 118 -4.67 -0.61 -20.76
CA GLN A 118 -3.50 -0.71 -19.88
C GLN A 118 -3.64 0.22 -18.68
N PHE A 119 -4.10 1.44 -18.88
CA PHE A 119 -4.41 2.38 -17.80
C PHE A 119 -5.57 1.91 -16.92
N VAL A 120 -6.60 1.29 -17.52
CA VAL A 120 -7.72 0.70 -16.77
C VAL A 120 -7.21 -0.46 -15.90
N TYR A 121 -6.36 -1.32 -16.44
CA TYR A 121 -5.72 -2.37 -15.65
C TYR A 121 -4.87 -1.78 -14.52
N GLU A 122 -4.05 -0.78 -14.82
CA GLU A 122 -3.12 -0.17 -13.86
C GLU A 122 -3.85 0.41 -12.66
N ILE A 123 -4.92 1.19 -12.87
CA ILE A 123 -5.67 1.72 -11.72
C ILE A 123 -6.31 0.62 -10.88
N VAL A 124 -6.79 -0.45 -11.51
CA VAL A 124 -7.33 -1.62 -10.79
C VAL A 124 -6.22 -2.30 -10.00
N TYR A 125 -5.05 -2.51 -10.61
CA TYR A 125 -3.90 -3.13 -9.96
C TYR A 125 -3.39 -2.28 -8.78
N CYS A 126 -3.19 -0.99 -8.98
CA CYS A 126 -2.72 -0.07 -7.93
C CYS A 126 -3.69 -0.01 -6.74
N VAL A 127 -5.00 0.06 -6.99
CA VAL A 127 -5.99 0.19 -5.91
C VAL A 127 -6.30 -1.16 -5.25
N VAL A 128 -6.59 -2.20 -6.06
CA VAL A 128 -7.12 -3.48 -5.54
C VAL A 128 -6.01 -4.40 -5.07
N ALA A 129 -4.85 -4.40 -5.73
CA ALA A 129 -3.75 -5.27 -5.36
C ALA A 129 -2.75 -4.54 -4.44
N VAL A 130 -2.10 -3.49 -4.93
CA VAL A 130 -1.01 -2.83 -4.23
C VAL A 130 -1.52 -2.10 -2.99
N ALA A 131 -2.29 -1.05 -3.16
CA ALA A 131 -2.71 -0.20 -2.06
C ALA A 131 -3.59 -0.93 -1.04
N PHE A 132 -4.52 -1.80 -1.49
CA PHE A 132 -5.31 -2.59 -0.56
C PHE A 132 -4.42 -3.46 0.33
N THR A 133 -3.49 -4.20 -0.26
CA THR A 133 -2.60 -5.09 0.49
C THR A 133 -1.73 -4.33 1.48
N GLU A 134 -1.09 -3.26 1.01
CA GLU A 134 -0.15 -2.50 1.83
C GLU A 134 -0.85 -1.71 2.93
N GLU A 135 -1.96 -1.03 2.64
CA GLU A 135 -2.69 -0.29 3.66
C GLU A 135 -3.35 -1.23 4.68
N PHE A 136 -3.84 -2.40 4.24
CA PHE A 136 -4.36 -3.41 5.16
C PHE A 136 -3.29 -3.95 6.10
N ILE A 137 -2.09 -4.28 5.59
CA ILE A 137 -0.99 -4.81 6.39
C ILE A 137 -0.47 -3.74 7.37
N PHE A 138 -0.12 -2.54 6.87
CA PHE A 138 0.63 -1.56 7.64
C PHE A 138 -0.26 -0.60 8.43
N ARG A 139 -1.38 -0.12 7.88
CA ARG A 139 -2.27 0.87 8.54
C ARG A 139 -3.47 0.20 9.21
N GLY A 140 -3.95 -0.89 8.66
CA GLY A 140 -4.95 -1.73 9.30
C GLY A 140 -4.33 -2.57 10.40
N PHE A 141 -3.65 -3.65 10.04
CA PHE A 141 -3.19 -4.69 10.96
C PHE A 141 -2.05 -4.23 11.88
N LEU A 142 -0.88 -3.89 11.33
CA LEU A 142 0.32 -3.61 12.13
C LEU A 142 0.11 -2.39 13.04
N TYR A 143 -0.36 -1.29 12.48
CA TYR A 143 -0.61 -0.06 13.26
C TYR A 143 -1.54 -0.31 14.44
N GLN A 144 -2.66 -1.01 14.25
CA GLN A 144 -3.63 -1.23 15.32
C GLN A 144 -3.10 -2.15 16.42
N LYS A 145 -2.35 -3.19 16.04
CA LYS A 145 -1.68 -4.06 17.02
C LYS A 145 -0.62 -3.29 17.83
N LEU A 146 0.19 -2.44 17.17
CA LEU A 146 1.16 -1.59 17.85
C LEU A 146 0.49 -0.56 18.77
N TYR A 147 -0.60 0.05 18.32
CA TYR A 147 -1.37 0.97 19.16
C TYR A 147 -1.91 0.27 20.41
N ALA A 148 -2.42 -0.95 20.26
CA ALA A 148 -2.91 -1.74 21.40
C ALA A 148 -1.79 -2.16 22.37
N ILE A 149 -0.55 -2.33 21.88
CA ILE A 149 0.62 -2.67 22.73
C ILE A 149 1.12 -1.47 23.50
N TYR A 150 1.38 -0.36 22.79
CA TYR A 150 2.07 0.80 23.35
C TYR A 150 1.14 1.85 23.97
N ASP A 151 -0.16 1.79 23.68
CA ASP A 151 -1.15 2.84 24.00
C ASP A 151 -0.67 4.24 23.56
N SER A 152 0.06 4.28 22.46
CA SER A 152 0.70 5.47 21.93
C SER A 152 0.52 5.55 20.41
N GLN A 153 -0.25 6.56 19.98
CA GLN A 153 -0.44 6.84 18.57
C GLN A 153 0.88 7.15 17.85
N LEU A 154 1.76 7.92 18.51
CA LEU A 154 3.05 8.27 17.94
C LEU A 154 3.93 7.04 17.70
N ALA A 155 4.02 6.13 18.68
CA ALA A 155 4.76 4.89 18.53
C ALA A 155 4.21 4.03 17.37
N ALA A 156 2.88 3.86 17.30
CA ALA A 156 2.24 3.12 16.22
C ALA A 156 2.50 3.74 14.84
N ILE A 157 2.43 5.08 14.73
CA ILE A 157 2.75 5.81 13.49
C ILE A 157 4.20 5.54 13.07
N LEU A 158 5.16 5.81 13.96
CA LEU A 158 6.58 5.71 13.62
C LEU A 158 6.99 4.29 13.26
N ILE A 159 6.63 3.31 14.09
CA ILE A 159 7.04 1.91 13.87
C ILE A 159 6.39 1.36 12.59
N SER A 160 5.09 1.60 12.35
CA SER A 160 4.44 1.12 11.14
C SER A 160 4.97 1.79 9.87
N SER A 161 5.36 3.07 9.94
CA SER A 161 5.95 3.79 8.81
C SER A 161 7.36 3.32 8.48
N VAL A 162 8.19 3.06 9.50
CA VAL A 162 9.53 2.47 9.32
C VAL A 162 9.39 1.05 8.74
N ALA A 163 8.49 0.23 9.27
CA ALA A 163 8.24 -1.11 8.76
C ALA A 163 7.78 -1.09 7.30
N PHE A 164 6.94 -0.12 6.91
CA PHE A 164 6.51 0.08 5.53
C PHE A 164 7.67 0.44 4.61
N GLY A 165 8.55 1.34 5.02
CA GLY A 165 9.78 1.65 4.26
C GLY A 165 10.66 0.41 4.09
N LEU A 166 10.92 -0.33 5.18
CA LEU A 166 11.74 -1.54 5.16
C LEU A 166 11.14 -2.66 4.29
N PHE A 167 9.84 -2.71 4.13
CA PHE A 167 9.17 -3.68 3.25
C PHE A 167 9.64 -3.54 1.79
N HIS A 168 10.07 -2.35 1.38
CA HIS A 168 10.55 -2.08 0.02
C HIS A 168 12.05 -2.37 -0.20
N ILE A 169 12.76 -2.90 0.81
CA ILE A 169 14.22 -3.13 0.72
C ILE A 169 14.61 -4.14 -0.38
N PHE A 170 13.73 -5.10 -0.69
CA PHE A 170 14.02 -6.13 -1.69
C PHE A 170 13.84 -5.68 -3.14
N GLY A 171 13.11 -4.62 -3.38
CA GLY A 171 12.79 -4.13 -4.73
C GLY A 171 13.40 -2.78 -5.06
N GLY A 172 14.03 -2.10 -4.09
CA GLY A 172 14.43 -0.73 -4.26
C GLY A 172 15.80 -0.34 -3.70
N SER A 173 16.14 0.91 -3.94
CA SER A 173 17.32 1.55 -3.36
C SER A 173 17.05 2.00 -1.91
N LEU A 174 18.10 2.33 -1.15
CA LEU A 174 17.95 2.95 0.18
C LEU A 174 17.13 4.25 0.15
N VAL A 175 17.23 5.00 -0.96
CA VAL A 175 16.42 6.21 -1.17
C VAL A 175 14.95 5.85 -1.26
N GLN A 176 14.60 4.79 -1.98
CA GLN A 176 13.21 4.31 -2.06
C GLN A 176 12.69 3.88 -0.69
N VAL A 177 13.47 3.09 0.06
CA VAL A 177 13.10 2.70 1.44
C VAL A 177 12.80 3.91 2.32
N PHE A 178 13.63 4.94 2.25
CA PHE A 178 13.44 6.18 3.01
C PHE A 178 12.18 6.95 2.54
N MET A 179 12.02 7.13 1.23
CA MET A 179 10.88 7.86 0.65
C MET A 179 9.55 7.16 0.92
N THR A 180 9.50 5.83 0.77
CA THR A 180 8.28 5.06 1.09
C THR A 180 7.97 5.10 2.58
N GLY A 181 8.98 5.10 3.46
CA GLY A 181 8.81 5.33 4.89
C GLY A 181 8.19 6.70 5.20
N LEU A 182 8.63 7.77 4.52
CA LEU A 182 8.04 9.11 4.64
C LEU A 182 6.61 9.18 4.10
N ILE A 183 6.32 8.52 2.99
CA ILE A 183 4.94 8.37 2.46
C ILE A 183 4.08 7.66 3.50
N GLY A 184 4.61 6.59 4.10
CA GLY A 184 3.98 5.87 5.19
C GLY A 184 3.60 6.76 6.37
N LEU A 185 4.54 7.60 6.79
CA LEU A 185 4.35 8.58 7.85
C LEU A 185 3.25 9.58 7.49
N ALA A 186 3.30 10.14 6.28
CA ALA A 186 2.31 11.10 5.79
C ALA A 186 0.89 10.50 5.79
N LEU A 187 0.71 9.28 5.27
CA LEU A 187 -0.58 8.59 5.25
C LEU A 187 -1.11 8.33 6.67
N CYS A 188 -0.26 7.89 7.61
CA CYS A 188 -0.64 7.73 9.01
C CYS A 188 -1.06 9.06 9.65
N LEU A 189 -0.34 10.15 9.38
CA LEU A 189 -0.66 11.49 9.90
C LEU A 189 -1.98 12.01 9.32
N VAL A 190 -2.20 11.87 8.02
CA VAL A 190 -3.47 12.25 7.37
C VAL A 190 -4.62 11.49 8.00
N ARG A 191 -4.51 10.16 8.16
CA ARG A 191 -5.55 9.36 8.82
C ARG A 191 -5.86 9.84 10.23
N SER A 192 -4.83 10.22 11.00
CA SER A 192 -4.97 10.64 12.39
C SER A 192 -5.60 12.04 12.55
N LYS A 193 -5.48 12.91 11.54
CA LYS A 193 -5.90 14.30 11.59
C LYS A 193 -7.17 14.59 10.79
N VAL A 194 -7.44 13.85 9.72
CA VAL A 194 -8.58 14.09 8.84
C VAL A 194 -9.80 13.30 9.31
N LYS A 195 -10.87 14.02 9.66
CA LYS A 195 -12.13 13.40 10.10
C LYS A 195 -12.72 12.54 8.97
N ASN A 196 -13.18 11.35 9.33
CA ASN A 196 -13.72 10.31 8.44
C ASN A 196 -12.68 9.73 7.44
N CYS A 197 -11.40 9.97 7.63
CA CYS A 197 -10.34 9.24 6.93
C CYS A 197 -10.20 7.85 7.57
N THR A 198 -10.33 6.81 6.76
CA THR A 198 -10.29 5.41 7.18
C THR A 198 -9.24 4.66 6.37
N THR A 199 -9.03 3.38 6.65
CA THR A 199 -8.17 2.54 5.82
C THR A 199 -8.64 2.50 4.36
N LEU A 200 -9.95 2.54 4.10
CA LEU A 200 -10.49 2.66 2.74
C LEU A 200 -10.04 3.96 2.05
N SER A 201 -10.05 5.09 2.77
CA SER A 201 -9.58 6.37 2.22
C SER A 201 -8.10 6.28 1.83
N LEU A 202 -7.27 5.61 2.65
CA LEU A 202 -5.85 5.44 2.36
C LEU A 202 -5.63 4.52 1.15
N ILE A 203 -6.38 3.42 1.04
CA ILE A 203 -6.32 2.51 -0.11
C ILE A 203 -6.59 3.27 -1.41
N ILE A 204 -7.66 4.08 -1.44
CA ILE A 204 -8.01 4.86 -2.63
C ILE A 204 -6.93 5.92 -2.90
N GLY A 205 -6.47 6.61 -1.87
CA GLY A 205 -5.47 7.67 -2.00
C GLY A 205 -4.12 7.16 -2.47
N HIS A 206 -3.64 6.09 -1.86
CA HIS A 206 -2.39 5.43 -2.22
C HIS A 206 -2.46 4.86 -3.65
N GLY A 207 -3.47 4.06 -3.95
CA GLY A 207 -3.61 3.46 -5.28
C GLY A 207 -3.80 4.50 -6.39
N LEU A 208 -4.54 5.59 -6.13
CA LEU A 208 -4.64 6.69 -7.07
C LEU A 208 -3.30 7.43 -7.23
N TYR A 209 -2.53 7.62 -6.17
CA TYR A 209 -1.20 8.19 -6.23
C TYR A 209 -0.26 7.38 -7.12
N ASP A 210 -0.19 6.07 -6.92
CA ASP A 210 0.64 5.16 -7.72
C ASP A 210 0.21 5.16 -9.20
N PHE A 211 -1.09 5.12 -9.46
CA PHE A 211 -1.63 5.25 -10.81
C PHE A 211 -1.24 6.57 -11.48
N LEU A 212 -1.29 7.69 -10.73
CA LEU A 212 -0.93 9.00 -11.26
C LEU A 212 0.56 9.12 -11.57
N ILE A 213 1.45 8.39 -10.90
CA ILE A 213 2.86 8.27 -11.31
C ILE A 213 2.94 7.76 -12.75
N THR A 214 2.27 6.65 -13.04
CA THR A 214 2.21 6.08 -14.39
C THR A 214 1.62 7.06 -15.41
N VAL A 215 0.60 7.82 -15.04
CA VAL A 215 0.03 8.86 -15.92
C VAL A 215 1.08 9.93 -16.24
N TRP A 216 1.80 10.45 -15.25
CA TRP A 216 2.85 11.46 -15.48
C TRP A 216 4.00 10.93 -16.34
N VAL A 217 4.45 9.69 -16.10
CA VAL A 217 5.44 9.01 -16.97
C VAL A 217 4.98 9.06 -18.43
N ASN A 218 3.74 8.66 -18.70
CA ASN A 218 3.22 8.59 -20.07
C ASN A 218 2.90 9.96 -20.70
N VAL A 219 2.81 11.03 -19.91
CA VAL A 219 2.59 12.40 -20.41
C VAL A 219 3.89 13.12 -20.71
N PHE A 220 4.94 12.87 -19.91
CA PHE A 220 6.17 13.67 -19.96
C PHE A 220 7.40 12.91 -20.51
N LEU A 221 7.40 11.58 -20.51
CA LEU A 221 8.47 10.73 -21.04
C LEU A 221 8.01 9.93 -22.26
#